data_54c59b54ce8018bcfec9658e8ec084b0
#
_entry.id   54c59b54ce8018bcfec9658e8ec084b0
#
_cell.length_a   1.000
_cell.length_b   1.000
_cell.length_c   1.000
_cell.angle_alpha   90.00
_cell.angle_beta   90.00
_cell.angle_gamma   90.00
#
_symmetry.space_group_name_H-M   'P 1'
#
loop_
_entity.id
_entity.type
_entity.pdbx_description
1 polymer ?
#
loop_
_entity_poly.entity_id
_entity_poly.type
_entity_poly.pdbx_seq_one_letter_code
_entity_poly.pdbx_strand_id
1 'polypeptide(L)'
;MITNYILIIFAVLFLITISPAYAQHHSGSLSPPIDLDGLKVAVSTTLFPEDFSYGDSKTTNLSIRFFDIETNVNIPSVTYRVQIFQDDNLLASEYFYDEDGKLDLTIKPTTGCLEKDLWKCTVYNGEKHAIAGGYYARGDSLPTIQGPIFDKSGTYSVQVSIVGATTPKTLTTQDLLFETFLHLPYKQIFEIKTASAQEFPISIKSHNGEIFNFNYDETLDKISYNIPFTWNGDNLNQIILFEKDFSSIKEGYDLIISLNGIIIDHDFFEFNISDTKKNFLKINIPSEDLLKIKNKLTLESNENILKLEISSGEKINLNELKFSFDNNFIGNVSWDSKLNSGNKIPFTFSFFDENNLPVTDVLFVYGITDLSGKEIFSNIGVGEKYLGILAPYGIYQDSIFIPTDEKYEFKLILTGKNSNNFEKFFVSTSNFQINSQLILKDQKINVIPDWIKNNAGWWADGSID
;
A
#
# COMPACT_ATOMS: atom_id res chain seq x y z
N MET A 1 52.33 -3.04 16.31
CA MET A 1 51.53 -4.27 16.16
C MET A 1 50.07 -4.08 16.60
N ILE A 2 49.76 -3.30 17.63
CA ILE A 2 48.41 -3.06 18.15
C ILE A 2 47.56 -2.21 17.18
N THR A 3 48.15 -1.25 16.47
CA THR A 3 47.44 -0.35 15.55
C THR A 3 46.84 -1.06 14.33
N ASN A 4 47.46 -2.12 13.85
CA ASN A 4 46.96 -2.88 12.70
C ASN A 4 45.75 -3.77 13.05
N TYR A 5 45.61 -4.22 14.30
CA TYR A 5 44.48 -5.00 14.77
C TYR A 5 43.23 -4.13 14.96
N ILE A 6 43.38 -2.88 15.38
CA ILE A 6 42.27 -1.94 15.53
C ILE A 6 41.67 -1.58 14.14
N LEU A 7 42.49 -1.45 13.11
CA LEU A 7 42.01 -1.16 11.75
C LEU A 7 41.23 -2.35 11.14
N ILE A 8 41.68 -3.59 11.44
CA ILE A 8 41.00 -4.82 10.98
C ILE A 8 39.66 -4.99 11.71
N ILE A 9 39.59 -4.70 13.02
CA ILE A 9 38.32 -4.76 13.78
C ILE A 9 37.33 -3.72 13.29
N PHE A 10 37.77 -2.49 12.92
CA PHE A 10 36.90 -1.48 12.33
C PHE A 10 36.42 -1.87 10.93
N ALA A 11 37.24 -2.50 10.11
CA ALA A 11 36.87 -2.97 8.78
C ALA A 11 35.86 -4.14 8.86
N VAL A 12 35.98 -5.03 9.85
CA VAL A 12 35.04 -6.14 10.08
C VAL A 12 33.71 -5.65 10.67
N LEU A 13 33.71 -4.62 11.52
CA LEU A 13 32.49 -4.01 12.04
C LEU A 13 31.67 -3.27 10.95
N PHE A 14 32.34 -2.73 9.90
CA PHE A 14 31.66 -2.04 8.79
C PHE A 14 31.03 -3.01 7.78
N LEU A 15 31.42 -4.29 7.78
CA LEU A 15 30.85 -5.31 6.88
C LEU A 15 29.58 -6.00 7.44
N ILE A 16 29.14 -5.69 8.67
CA ILE A 16 27.99 -6.36 9.31
C ILE A 16 26.70 -5.51 9.22
N THR A 17 26.73 -4.29 8.65
CA THR A 17 25.59 -3.36 8.67
C THR A 17 24.89 -3.16 7.32
N ILE A 18 25.01 -4.09 6.39
CA ILE A 18 24.14 -4.10 5.22
C ILE A 18 23.16 -5.26 5.37
N SER A 19 22.23 -5.13 6.30
CA SER A 19 20.98 -5.89 6.21
C SER A 19 20.14 -5.17 5.15
N PRO A 20 19.86 -5.78 3.99
CA PRO A 20 18.84 -5.23 3.11
C PRO A 20 17.52 -5.23 3.88
N ALA A 21 16.98 -4.04 4.12
CA ALA A 21 15.63 -3.89 4.65
C ALA A 21 14.63 -4.31 3.55
N TYR A 22 14.39 -5.61 3.42
CA TYR A 22 13.31 -6.16 2.60
C TYR A 22 12.11 -6.41 3.51
N ALA A 23 11.36 -5.38 3.79
CA ALA A 23 10.04 -5.50 4.40
C ALA A 23 9.08 -4.55 3.69
N GLN A 24 8.64 -4.93 2.51
CA GLN A 24 7.43 -4.36 1.91
C GLN A 24 6.45 -5.50 1.71
N HIS A 25 5.59 -5.73 2.70
CA HIS A 25 4.40 -6.56 2.58
C HIS A 25 3.32 -5.76 1.80
N HIS A 26 3.60 -5.51 0.53
CA HIS A 26 2.59 -5.19 -0.47
C HIS A 26 2.37 -6.46 -1.30
N SER A 27 1.25 -6.58 -1.97
CA SER A 27 1.03 -7.61 -3.01
C SER A 27 1.99 -7.48 -4.20
N GLY A 28 3.07 -6.77 -4.02
CA GLY A 28 4.18 -6.60 -4.95
C GLY A 28 5.52 -6.80 -4.27
N SER A 29 6.46 -7.41 -4.97
CA SER A 29 7.81 -7.67 -4.49
C SER A 29 8.82 -7.32 -5.57
N LEU A 30 9.99 -6.84 -5.13
CA LEU A 30 11.14 -6.55 -5.97
C LEU A 30 12.25 -7.54 -5.66
N SER A 31 12.79 -8.20 -6.67
CA SER A 31 13.94 -9.10 -6.51
C SER A 31 15.23 -8.30 -6.20
N PRO A 32 16.23 -8.92 -5.57
CA PRO A 32 17.58 -8.37 -5.56
C PRO A 32 18.08 -8.11 -6.98
N PRO A 33 18.77 -6.98 -7.23
CA PRO A 33 19.30 -6.67 -8.54
C PRO A 33 20.49 -7.56 -8.90
N ILE A 34 20.60 -7.89 -10.17
CA ILE A 34 21.72 -8.63 -10.77
C ILE A 34 22.40 -7.73 -11.79
N ASP A 35 23.74 -7.84 -11.92
CA ASP A 35 24.48 -7.15 -12.98
C ASP A 35 24.30 -7.91 -14.29
N LEU A 36 23.87 -7.21 -15.34
CA LEU A 36 23.72 -7.70 -16.69
C LEU A 36 24.38 -6.72 -17.65
N ASP A 37 25.58 -7.04 -18.12
CA ASP A 37 26.34 -6.23 -19.08
C ASP A 37 26.48 -4.74 -18.65
N GLY A 38 26.61 -4.49 -17.35
CA GLY A 38 26.75 -3.16 -16.76
C GLY A 38 25.41 -2.46 -16.49
N LEU A 39 24.29 -3.14 -16.66
CA LEU A 39 22.97 -2.71 -16.17
C LEU A 39 22.66 -3.43 -14.86
N LYS A 40 22.07 -2.74 -13.91
CA LYS A 40 21.54 -3.38 -12.68
C LYS A 40 20.07 -3.72 -12.88
N VAL A 41 19.83 -4.95 -13.29
CA VAL A 41 18.49 -5.41 -13.63
C VAL A 41 17.82 -6.12 -12.46
N ALA A 42 16.50 -5.97 -12.37
CA ALA A 42 15.67 -6.64 -11.38
C ALA A 42 14.33 -7.02 -11.99
N VAL A 43 13.62 -7.91 -11.27
CA VAL A 43 12.23 -8.25 -11.57
C VAL A 43 11.35 -7.73 -10.43
N SER A 44 10.28 -7.03 -10.79
CA SER A 44 9.19 -6.76 -9.86
C SER A 44 7.94 -7.55 -10.25
N THR A 45 7.22 -8.03 -9.24
CA THR A 45 5.91 -8.66 -9.41
C THR A 45 4.87 -7.89 -8.62
N THR A 46 3.70 -7.70 -9.20
CA THR A 46 2.58 -7.01 -8.55
C THR A 46 1.28 -7.73 -8.88
N LEU A 47 0.46 -7.96 -7.86
CA LEU A 47 -0.88 -8.50 -8.02
C LEU A 47 -1.88 -7.35 -8.07
N PHE A 48 -2.91 -7.48 -8.91
CA PHE A 48 -3.94 -6.47 -9.04
C PHE A 48 -5.35 -7.09 -9.01
N PRO A 49 -6.25 -6.67 -8.08
CA PRO A 49 -6.00 -5.70 -7.01
C PRO A 49 -4.98 -6.20 -5.98
N GLU A 50 -4.27 -5.26 -5.33
CA GLU A 50 -3.18 -5.58 -4.39
C GLU A 50 -3.62 -6.40 -3.17
N ASP A 51 -4.85 -6.23 -2.73
CA ASP A 51 -5.45 -6.95 -1.60
C ASP A 51 -6.32 -8.14 -2.05
N PHE A 52 -6.05 -8.67 -3.24
CA PHE A 52 -6.79 -9.80 -3.77
C PHE A 52 -6.81 -10.96 -2.77
N SER A 53 -8.02 -11.50 -2.54
CA SER A 53 -8.24 -12.76 -1.82
C SER A 53 -9.12 -13.67 -2.65
N TYR A 54 -8.91 -14.96 -2.53
CA TYR A 54 -9.77 -15.93 -3.22
C TYR A 54 -11.24 -15.70 -2.88
N GLY A 55 -12.07 -15.65 -3.91
CA GLY A 55 -13.51 -15.38 -3.79
C GLY A 55 -13.91 -13.91 -3.89
N ASP A 56 -12.97 -12.95 -4.00
CA ASP A 56 -13.29 -11.54 -4.26
C ASP A 56 -13.76 -11.33 -5.69
N SER A 57 -13.06 -11.94 -6.63
CA SER A 57 -13.37 -11.95 -8.06
C SER A 57 -13.01 -13.30 -8.67
N LYS A 58 -13.50 -13.57 -9.89
CA LYS A 58 -13.17 -14.78 -10.64
C LYS A 58 -11.76 -14.76 -11.22
N THR A 59 -11.16 -13.57 -11.31
CA THR A 59 -9.85 -13.35 -11.92
C THR A 59 -9.09 -12.27 -11.15
N THR A 60 -7.76 -12.36 -11.20
CA THR A 60 -6.84 -11.30 -10.78
C THR A 60 -5.74 -11.16 -11.84
N ASN A 61 -5.03 -10.07 -11.86
CA ASN A 61 -3.92 -9.85 -12.77
C ASN A 61 -2.58 -9.90 -12.03
N LEU A 62 -1.63 -10.63 -12.60
CA LEU A 62 -0.24 -10.68 -12.16
C LEU A 62 0.60 -9.92 -13.19
N SER A 63 1.23 -8.84 -12.78
CA SER A 63 2.19 -8.07 -13.57
C SER A 63 3.60 -8.44 -13.17
N ILE A 64 4.45 -8.76 -14.15
CA ILE A 64 5.87 -9.08 -13.98
C ILE A 64 6.66 -8.11 -14.85
N ARG A 65 7.55 -7.35 -14.24
CA ARG A 65 8.34 -6.34 -14.93
C ARG A 65 9.82 -6.65 -14.79
N PHE A 66 10.55 -6.70 -15.91
CA PHE A 66 12.00 -6.81 -15.95
C PHE A 66 12.59 -5.47 -16.41
N PHE A 67 13.44 -4.84 -15.59
CA PHE A 67 13.88 -3.47 -15.82
C PHE A 67 15.24 -3.19 -15.20
N ASP A 68 15.90 -2.14 -15.70
CA ASP A 68 17.08 -1.56 -15.08
C ASP A 68 16.66 -0.65 -13.89
N ILE A 69 17.11 -0.97 -12.69
CA ILE A 69 16.70 -0.26 -11.48
C ILE A 69 17.25 1.16 -11.38
N GLU A 70 18.39 1.46 -12.06
CA GLU A 70 19.01 2.78 -12.00
C GLU A 70 18.28 3.79 -12.88
N THR A 71 17.81 3.34 -14.05
CA THR A 71 17.09 4.18 -15.01
C THR A 71 15.58 4.04 -14.93
N ASN A 72 15.10 3.01 -14.22
CA ASN A 72 13.70 2.61 -14.16
C ASN A 72 13.09 2.30 -15.55
N VAL A 73 13.90 1.86 -16.52
CA VAL A 73 13.49 1.54 -17.89
C VAL A 73 13.35 0.04 -18.06
N ASN A 74 12.25 -0.40 -18.65
CA ASN A 74 12.03 -1.81 -18.97
C ASN A 74 13.05 -2.31 -20.00
N ILE A 75 13.44 -3.57 -19.86
CA ILE A 75 14.23 -4.27 -20.86
C ILE A 75 13.24 -4.90 -21.86
N PRO A 76 13.31 -4.55 -23.15
CA PRO A 76 12.33 -5.02 -24.13
C PRO A 76 12.62 -6.44 -24.63
N SER A 77 11.63 -7.03 -25.31
CA SER A 77 11.69 -8.31 -26.02
C SER A 77 12.13 -9.47 -25.13
N VAL A 78 11.44 -9.64 -24.01
CA VAL A 78 11.82 -10.60 -22.97
C VAL A 78 11.02 -11.89 -23.08
N THR A 79 11.74 -13.02 -23.03
CA THR A 79 11.14 -14.34 -22.84
C THR A 79 11.31 -14.75 -21.39
N TYR A 80 10.21 -14.83 -20.68
CA TYR A 80 10.10 -15.22 -19.28
C TYR A 80 9.79 -16.71 -19.18
N ARG A 81 10.44 -17.42 -18.26
CA ARG A 81 9.90 -18.63 -17.67
C ARG A 81 9.37 -18.28 -16.30
N VAL A 82 8.07 -18.38 -16.10
CA VAL A 82 7.41 -18.06 -14.82
C VAL A 82 7.03 -19.35 -14.13
N GLN A 83 7.46 -19.48 -12.88
CA GLN A 83 7.10 -20.58 -11.98
C GLN A 83 6.50 -20.01 -10.71
N ILE A 84 5.36 -20.55 -10.28
CA ILE A 84 4.65 -20.11 -9.07
C ILE A 84 4.57 -21.28 -8.11
N PHE A 85 4.97 -21.01 -6.86
CA PHE A 85 4.99 -21.99 -5.78
C PHE A 85 4.20 -21.49 -4.57
N GLN A 86 3.65 -22.44 -3.81
CA GLN A 86 3.16 -22.22 -2.43
C GLN A 86 3.57 -23.44 -1.59
N ASP A 87 4.13 -23.19 -0.40
CA ASP A 87 4.62 -24.24 0.51
C ASP A 87 5.49 -25.29 -0.21
N ASP A 88 6.44 -24.85 -1.01
CA ASP A 88 7.33 -25.64 -1.86
C ASP A 88 6.63 -26.46 -2.98
N ASN A 89 5.31 -26.36 -3.11
CA ASN A 89 4.60 -27.03 -4.18
C ASN A 89 4.56 -26.15 -5.43
N LEU A 90 5.01 -26.70 -6.56
CA LEU A 90 4.87 -26.05 -7.85
C LEU A 90 3.40 -26.02 -8.28
N LEU A 91 2.88 -24.84 -8.58
CA LEU A 91 1.49 -24.61 -8.99
C LEU A 91 1.40 -24.31 -10.49
N ALA A 92 2.39 -23.58 -11.03
CA ALA A 92 2.46 -23.24 -12.46
C ALA A 92 3.90 -23.19 -12.93
N SER A 93 4.14 -23.55 -14.20
CA SER A 93 5.42 -23.39 -14.88
C SER A 93 5.20 -23.31 -16.38
N GLU A 94 5.45 -22.14 -17.00
CA GLU A 94 5.29 -21.95 -18.45
C GLU A 94 6.16 -20.77 -18.94
N TYR A 95 6.29 -20.68 -20.26
CA TYR A 95 7.02 -19.64 -20.95
C TYR A 95 6.07 -18.56 -21.47
N PHE A 96 6.49 -17.31 -21.29
CA PHE A 96 5.78 -16.12 -21.74
C PHE A 96 6.74 -15.19 -22.46
N TYR A 97 6.22 -14.42 -23.41
CA TYR A 97 6.98 -13.43 -24.14
C TYR A 97 6.31 -12.06 -24.03
N ASP A 98 7.10 -11.05 -23.87
CA ASP A 98 6.64 -9.67 -23.83
C ASP A 98 7.59 -8.74 -24.58
N GLU A 99 7.03 -7.79 -25.36
CA GLU A 99 7.79 -6.91 -26.24
C GLU A 99 8.36 -5.70 -25.49
N ASP A 100 7.71 -5.22 -24.46
CA ASP A 100 8.07 -4.00 -23.70
C ASP A 100 8.70 -4.26 -22.33
N GLY A 101 8.85 -5.53 -21.96
CA GLY A 101 9.43 -5.95 -20.68
C GLY A 101 8.48 -5.86 -19.48
N LYS A 102 7.16 -5.72 -19.74
CA LYS A 102 6.11 -5.76 -18.72
C LYS A 102 5.07 -6.82 -19.08
N LEU A 103 5.27 -8.02 -18.61
CA LEU A 103 4.36 -9.14 -18.79
C LEU A 103 3.15 -9.03 -17.86
N ASP A 104 1.96 -8.86 -18.42
CA ASP A 104 0.70 -8.90 -17.70
C ASP A 104 -0.03 -10.22 -17.95
N LEU A 105 -0.42 -10.92 -16.89
CA LEU A 105 -1.06 -12.24 -16.92
C LEU A 105 -2.41 -12.18 -16.21
N THR A 106 -3.44 -12.76 -16.82
CA THR A 106 -4.72 -13.00 -16.15
C THR A 106 -4.67 -14.33 -15.41
N ILE A 107 -4.84 -14.30 -14.08
CA ILE A 107 -4.91 -15.52 -13.26
C ILE A 107 -6.37 -15.84 -12.96
N LYS A 108 -6.76 -17.10 -13.15
CA LYS A 108 -8.09 -17.66 -12.80
C LYS A 108 -7.91 -18.72 -11.74
N PRO A 109 -8.02 -18.37 -10.44
CA PRO A 109 -7.92 -19.34 -9.38
C PRO A 109 -8.99 -20.42 -9.47
N THR A 110 -8.59 -21.67 -9.25
CA THR A 110 -9.52 -22.81 -9.17
C THR A 110 -9.16 -23.71 -7.98
N THR A 111 -10.15 -24.28 -7.35
CA THR A 111 -9.99 -25.24 -6.26
C THR A 111 -10.28 -26.67 -6.74
N GLY A 112 -9.98 -27.64 -5.88
CA GLY A 112 -10.37 -29.05 -6.10
C GLY A 112 -9.43 -29.85 -6.99
N CYS A 113 -8.18 -29.42 -7.15
CA CYS A 113 -7.15 -30.25 -7.78
C CYS A 113 -6.92 -31.53 -6.98
N LEU A 114 -7.07 -32.69 -7.61
CA LEU A 114 -6.87 -34.01 -7.01
C LEU A 114 -5.49 -34.60 -7.35
N GLU A 115 -4.72 -33.96 -8.20
CA GLU A 115 -3.40 -34.42 -8.58
C GLU A 115 -2.39 -34.22 -7.43
N LYS A 116 -1.48 -35.17 -7.28
CA LYS A 116 -0.37 -35.04 -6.33
C LYS A 116 0.52 -33.85 -6.68
N ASP A 117 0.78 -33.70 -7.97
CA ASP A 117 1.56 -32.60 -8.53
C ASP A 117 0.59 -31.49 -8.97
N LEU A 118 0.38 -30.49 -8.15
CA LEU A 118 -0.65 -29.46 -8.34
C LEU A 118 -0.58 -28.74 -9.67
N TRP A 119 0.64 -28.54 -10.22
CA TRP A 119 0.86 -27.90 -11.51
C TRP A 119 0.19 -28.64 -12.69
N LYS A 120 -0.12 -29.93 -12.54
CA LYS A 120 -0.85 -30.71 -13.56
C LYS A 120 -2.31 -30.28 -13.73
N CYS A 121 -2.87 -29.63 -12.73
CA CYS A 121 -4.21 -29.02 -12.82
C CYS A 121 -4.20 -27.64 -13.46
N THR A 122 -3.02 -27.11 -13.80
CA THR A 122 -2.89 -25.77 -14.36
C THR A 122 -2.96 -25.80 -15.87
N VAL A 123 -3.79 -24.93 -16.43
CA VAL A 123 -4.04 -24.78 -17.86
C VAL A 123 -3.66 -23.37 -18.29
N TYR A 124 -2.99 -23.27 -19.42
CA TYR A 124 -2.53 -22.02 -20.02
C TYR A 124 -3.31 -21.74 -21.30
N ASN A 125 -3.79 -20.50 -21.46
CA ASN A 125 -4.51 -20.07 -22.64
C ASN A 125 -3.92 -18.76 -23.16
N GLY A 126 -3.90 -18.63 -24.46
CA GLY A 126 -3.36 -17.47 -25.17
C GLY A 126 -2.72 -17.87 -26.49
N GLU A 127 -2.23 -16.91 -27.23
CA GLU A 127 -1.46 -17.13 -28.44
C GLU A 127 0.02 -17.30 -28.09
N LYS A 128 0.74 -18.19 -28.77
CA LYS A 128 2.19 -18.36 -28.61
C LYS A 128 2.93 -17.57 -29.69
N HIS A 129 3.93 -16.81 -29.24
CA HIS A 129 4.80 -16.09 -30.18
C HIS A 129 5.62 -17.08 -31.01
N ALA A 130 5.57 -16.93 -32.35
CA ALA A 130 6.12 -17.93 -33.29
C ALA A 130 7.64 -18.17 -33.11
N ILE A 131 8.40 -17.15 -32.71
CA ILE A 131 9.86 -17.22 -32.55
C ILE A 131 10.24 -17.52 -31.10
N ALA A 132 9.72 -16.74 -30.17
CA ALA A 132 10.04 -16.87 -28.73
C ALA A 132 9.42 -18.13 -28.11
N GLY A 133 8.32 -18.66 -28.66
CA GLY A 133 7.65 -19.88 -28.20
C GLY A 133 6.80 -19.70 -26.91
N GLY A 134 6.88 -18.55 -26.26
CA GLY A 134 6.08 -18.22 -25.06
C GLY A 134 4.70 -17.68 -25.42
N TYR A 135 3.77 -17.78 -24.46
CA TYR A 135 2.48 -17.10 -24.58
C TYR A 135 2.69 -15.58 -24.51
N TYR A 136 1.96 -14.80 -25.29
CA TYR A 136 2.10 -13.35 -25.33
C TYR A 136 0.75 -12.64 -25.49
N ALA A 137 0.70 -11.38 -25.09
CA ALA A 137 -0.46 -10.54 -25.32
C ALA A 137 -0.58 -10.19 -26.82
N ARG A 138 -1.79 -10.27 -27.37
CA ARG A 138 -2.11 -9.82 -28.71
C ARG A 138 -3.36 -8.92 -28.67
N GLY A 139 -3.16 -7.65 -28.98
CA GLY A 139 -4.21 -6.67 -28.79
C GLY A 139 -4.62 -6.59 -27.31
N ASP A 140 -5.91 -6.67 -27.04
CA ASP A 140 -6.45 -6.63 -25.67
C ASP A 140 -6.48 -8.00 -24.97
N SER A 141 -5.93 -9.07 -25.58
CA SER A 141 -5.99 -10.42 -25.04
C SER A 141 -4.71 -10.76 -24.27
N LEU A 142 -4.80 -10.80 -22.96
CA LEU A 142 -3.71 -11.23 -22.08
C LEU A 142 -3.63 -12.75 -21.98
N PRO A 143 -2.41 -13.33 -21.85
CA PRO A 143 -2.25 -14.74 -21.51
C PRO A 143 -2.96 -15.05 -20.18
N THR A 144 -3.58 -16.23 -20.13
CA THR A 144 -4.34 -16.64 -18.95
C THR A 144 -3.74 -17.91 -18.36
N ILE A 145 -3.59 -17.93 -17.04
CA ILE A 145 -3.24 -19.10 -16.24
C ILE A 145 -4.45 -19.47 -15.39
N GLN A 146 -4.94 -20.69 -15.53
CA GLN A 146 -6.07 -21.21 -14.75
C GLN A 146 -5.61 -22.45 -13.98
N GLY A 147 -5.74 -22.43 -12.65
CA GLY A 147 -5.26 -23.53 -11.80
C GLY A 147 -5.37 -23.23 -10.31
N PRO A 148 -4.82 -24.10 -9.46
CA PRO A 148 -4.77 -23.90 -8.00
C PRO A 148 -3.73 -22.84 -7.61
N ILE A 149 -3.86 -21.66 -8.20
CA ILE A 149 -2.96 -20.52 -8.02
C ILE A 149 -3.77 -19.41 -7.37
N PHE A 150 -3.28 -18.86 -6.26
CA PHE A 150 -3.98 -17.83 -5.48
C PHE A 150 -5.36 -18.26 -4.98
N ASP A 151 -5.56 -19.57 -4.79
CA ASP A 151 -6.80 -20.16 -4.26
C ASP A 151 -6.83 -20.23 -2.72
N LYS A 152 -5.72 -19.86 -2.07
CA LYS A 152 -5.54 -19.81 -0.61
C LYS A 152 -4.81 -18.55 -0.20
N SER A 153 -4.94 -18.20 1.07
CA SER A 153 -4.13 -17.16 1.72
C SER A 153 -2.68 -17.62 1.91
N GLY A 154 -1.79 -16.68 2.19
CA GLY A 154 -0.39 -16.96 2.51
C GLY A 154 0.58 -16.50 1.44
N THR A 155 1.84 -16.90 1.57
CA THR A 155 2.92 -16.45 0.70
C THR A 155 3.08 -17.36 -0.51
N TYR A 156 3.17 -16.76 -1.68
CA TYR A 156 3.54 -17.41 -2.94
C TYR A 156 4.92 -16.94 -3.37
N SER A 157 5.80 -17.87 -3.73
CA SER A 157 7.06 -17.56 -4.40
C SER A 157 6.83 -17.54 -5.92
N VAL A 158 7.26 -16.47 -6.57
CA VAL A 158 7.26 -16.35 -8.02
C VAL A 158 8.69 -16.33 -8.51
N GLN A 159 9.12 -17.43 -9.11
CA GLN A 159 10.43 -17.55 -9.71
C GLN A 159 10.35 -17.21 -11.19
N VAL A 160 11.17 -16.25 -11.60
CA VAL A 160 11.20 -15.72 -12.95
C VAL A 160 12.59 -15.92 -13.53
N SER A 161 12.70 -16.80 -14.54
CA SER A 161 13.92 -16.93 -15.32
C SER A 161 13.79 -16.11 -16.61
N ILE A 162 14.77 -15.26 -16.88
CA ILE A 162 14.88 -14.54 -18.15
C ILE A 162 15.65 -15.43 -19.10
N VAL A 163 14.94 -16.06 -20.02
CA VAL A 163 15.49 -17.02 -21.00
C VAL A 163 16.11 -16.31 -22.19
N GLY A 164 15.60 -15.11 -22.50
CA GLY A 164 16.14 -14.24 -23.53
C GLY A 164 15.63 -12.83 -23.35
N ALA A 165 16.47 -11.84 -23.58
CA ALA A 165 16.10 -10.44 -23.57
C ALA A 165 16.98 -9.65 -24.54
N THR A 166 16.41 -8.60 -25.12
CA THR A 166 17.16 -7.67 -25.96
C THR A 166 17.49 -6.45 -25.10
N THR A 167 18.75 -6.29 -24.77
CA THR A 167 19.25 -5.04 -24.22
C THR A 167 19.34 -4.00 -25.34
N PRO A 168 19.48 -2.70 -25.05
CA PRO A 168 19.70 -1.69 -26.08
C PRO A 168 20.92 -1.94 -26.97
N LYS A 169 21.80 -2.86 -26.60
CA LYS A 169 23.07 -3.14 -27.28
C LYS A 169 23.26 -4.60 -27.71
N THR A 170 22.77 -5.56 -26.95
CA THR A 170 23.05 -6.99 -27.18
C THR A 170 21.86 -7.86 -26.83
N LEU A 171 21.71 -8.98 -27.57
CA LEU A 171 20.82 -10.06 -27.19
C LEU A 171 21.51 -10.87 -26.08
N THR A 172 20.91 -10.95 -24.89
CA THR A 172 21.46 -11.80 -23.86
C THR A 172 20.93 -13.23 -24.00
N THR A 173 21.82 -14.21 -23.75
CA THR A 173 21.49 -15.64 -23.70
C THR A 173 21.70 -16.20 -22.29
N GLN A 174 21.99 -15.35 -21.31
CA GLN A 174 22.17 -15.79 -19.93
C GLN A 174 20.81 -16.04 -19.28
N ASP A 175 20.66 -17.23 -18.69
CA ASP A 175 19.53 -17.53 -17.82
C ASP A 175 19.71 -16.79 -16.51
N LEU A 176 18.96 -15.72 -16.32
CA LEU A 176 18.91 -14.96 -15.06
C LEU A 176 17.70 -15.43 -14.26
N LEU A 177 17.93 -15.87 -13.03
CA LEU A 177 16.88 -16.32 -12.13
C LEU A 177 16.63 -15.26 -11.05
N PHE A 178 15.39 -14.82 -10.96
CA PHE A 178 14.89 -13.92 -9.93
C PHE A 178 13.81 -14.61 -9.14
N GLU A 179 13.74 -14.29 -7.86
CA GLU A 179 12.66 -14.74 -6.98
C GLU A 179 12.00 -13.53 -6.33
N THR A 180 10.68 -13.53 -6.34
CA THR A 180 9.83 -12.53 -5.70
C THR A 180 8.74 -13.22 -4.91
N PHE A 181 8.12 -12.51 -3.98
CA PHE A 181 7.09 -13.07 -3.10
C PHE A 181 5.81 -12.23 -3.19
N LEU A 182 4.68 -12.91 -3.28
CA LEU A 182 3.35 -12.31 -3.21
C LEU A 182 2.66 -12.85 -1.96
N HIS A 183 2.10 -11.97 -1.16
CA HIS A 183 1.41 -12.37 0.05
C HIS A 183 -0.08 -12.07 -0.05
N LEU A 184 -0.89 -13.12 -0.14
CA LEU A 184 -2.35 -13.01 -0.19
C LEU A 184 -2.92 -12.96 1.23
N PRO A 185 -3.79 -11.99 1.53
CA PRO A 185 -4.36 -11.84 2.85
C PRO A 185 -5.31 -12.98 3.21
N TYR A 186 -5.40 -13.27 4.50
CA TYR A 186 -6.40 -14.16 5.08
C TYR A 186 -7.73 -13.42 5.15
N LYS A 187 -8.71 -13.88 4.40
CA LYS A 187 -10.07 -13.32 4.39
C LYS A 187 -10.98 -14.13 5.26
N GLN A 188 -11.59 -13.49 6.25
CA GLN A 188 -12.57 -14.08 7.16
C GLN A 188 -13.82 -13.21 7.17
N ILE A 189 -14.99 -13.85 7.30
CA ILE A 189 -16.30 -13.18 7.38
C ILE A 189 -16.92 -13.54 8.71
N PHE A 190 -17.31 -12.53 9.48
CA PHE A 190 -17.96 -12.66 10.77
C PHE A 190 -19.38 -12.10 10.69
N GLU A 191 -20.38 -12.91 11.05
CA GLU A 191 -21.77 -12.50 11.13
C GLU A 191 -22.06 -11.95 12.53
N ILE A 192 -22.36 -10.67 12.61
CA ILE A 192 -22.76 -10.02 13.86
C ILE A 192 -24.27 -9.99 13.93
N LYS A 193 -24.82 -10.45 15.07
CA LYS A 193 -26.23 -10.32 15.40
C LYS A 193 -26.40 -9.26 16.48
N THR A 194 -27.14 -8.20 16.16
CA THR A 194 -27.48 -7.15 17.12
C THR A 194 -28.69 -7.55 17.98
N ALA A 195 -28.90 -6.83 19.10
CA ALA A 195 -30.07 -7.02 19.96
C ALA A 195 -31.41 -6.81 19.20
N SER A 196 -31.40 -6.03 18.10
CA SER A 196 -32.53 -5.84 17.19
C SER A 196 -32.76 -7.00 16.22
N ALA A 197 -32.00 -8.10 16.33
CA ALA A 197 -31.97 -9.24 15.43
C ALA A 197 -31.61 -8.93 13.99
N GLN A 198 -30.94 -7.83 13.74
CA GLN A 198 -30.30 -7.54 12.45
C GLN A 198 -28.95 -8.29 12.36
N GLU A 199 -28.63 -8.80 11.18
CA GLU A 199 -27.40 -9.49 10.90
C GLU A 199 -26.53 -8.60 9.98
N PHE A 200 -25.27 -8.42 10.36
CA PHE A 200 -24.30 -7.62 9.61
C PHE A 200 -23.04 -8.44 9.35
N PRO A 201 -22.71 -8.72 8.08
CA PRO A 201 -21.45 -9.36 7.74
C PRO A 201 -20.28 -8.33 7.85
N ILE A 202 -19.24 -8.71 8.57
CA ILE A 202 -17.96 -8.00 8.59
C ILE A 202 -16.94 -8.89 7.91
N SER A 203 -16.33 -8.37 6.83
CA SER A 203 -15.23 -9.05 6.15
C SER A 203 -13.90 -8.42 6.56
N ILE A 204 -12.98 -9.24 7.07
CA ILE A 204 -11.64 -8.82 7.47
C ILE A 204 -10.62 -9.54 6.61
N LYS A 205 -9.71 -8.79 6.00
CA LYS A 205 -8.53 -9.29 5.31
C LYS A 205 -7.31 -8.94 6.15
N SER A 206 -6.56 -9.94 6.56
CA SER A 206 -5.36 -9.80 7.38
C SER A 206 -4.14 -10.33 6.62
N HIS A 207 -3.12 -9.52 6.43
CA HIS A 207 -1.84 -9.97 5.88
C HIS A 207 -0.94 -10.63 6.93
N ASN A 208 -1.28 -10.52 8.21
CA ASN A 208 -0.45 -11.03 9.31
C ASN A 208 -0.87 -12.42 9.80
N GLY A 209 -1.86 -13.03 9.17
CA GLY A 209 -2.36 -14.36 9.51
C GLY A 209 -3.87 -14.39 9.81
N GLU A 210 -4.36 -15.58 10.10
CA GLU A 210 -5.77 -15.79 10.44
C GLU A 210 -6.10 -15.15 11.79
N ILE A 211 -7.10 -14.27 11.84
CA ILE A 211 -7.52 -13.62 13.07
C ILE A 211 -8.38 -14.54 13.92
N PHE A 212 -8.42 -14.32 15.22
CA PHE A 212 -9.16 -15.13 16.18
C PHE A 212 -9.73 -14.28 17.33
N ASN A 213 -10.61 -14.85 18.12
CA ASN A 213 -11.29 -14.15 19.22
C ASN A 213 -12.01 -12.87 18.76
N PHE A 214 -12.62 -12.91 17.57
CA PHE A 214 -13.44 -11.81 17.09
C PHE A 214 -14.62 -11.58 18.03
N ASN A 215 -14.87 -10.33 18.42
CA ASN A 215 -15.99 -9.93 19.27
C ASN A 215 -16.48 -8.54 18.89
N TYR A 216 -17.79 -8.36 18.92
CA TYR A 216 -18.45 -7.07 18.85
C TYR A 216 -19.20 -6.81 20.16
N ASP A 217 -18.84 -5.74 20.84
CA ASP A 217 -19.54 -5.25 22.03
C ASP A 217 -20.52 -4.15 21.61
N GLU A 218 -21.81 -4.48 21.52
CA GLU A 218 -22.86 -3.55 21.12
C GLU A 218 -23.05 -2.40 22.13
N THR A 219 -22.75 -2.62 23.42
CA THR A 219 -22.89 -1.58 24.46
C THR A 219 -21.84 -0.49 24.32
N LEU A 220 -20.61 -0.89 23.99
CA LEU A 220 -19.47 0.00 23.77
C LEU A 220 -19.29 0.39 22.30
N ASP A 221 -20.10 -0.20 21.42
CA ASP A 221 -19.98 -0.08 19.97
C ASP A 221 -18.53 -0.31 19.49
N LYS A 222 -17.98 -1.45 19.92
CA LYS A 222 -16.58 -1.77 19.77
C LYS A 222 -16.35 -3.13 19.13
N ILE A 223 -15.59 -3.16 18.04
CA ILE A 223 -15.03 -4.38 17.44
C ILE A 223 -13.69 -4.69 18.09
N SER A 224 -13.43 -5.95 18.40
CA SER A 224 -12.12 -6.39 18.87
C SER A 224 -11.80 -7.78 18.33
N TYR A 225 -10.52 -8.03 18.04
CA TYR A 225 -10.01 -9.34 17.65
C TYR A 225 -8.50 -9.44 17.87
N ASN A 226 -8.00 -10.67 17.83
CA ASN A 226 -6.59 -10.98 17.98
C ASN A 226 -5.97 -11.32 16.63
N ILE A 227 -4.74 -10.86 16.44
CA ILE A 227 -3.93 -11.08 15.24
C ILE A 227 -2.67 -11.84 15.68
N PRO A 228 -2.34 -13.02 15.06
CA PRO A 228 -1.04 -13.61 15.26
C PRO A 228 0.02 -12.68 14.67
N PHE A 229 1.06 -12.39 15.41
CA PHE A 229 2.08 -11.43 14.98
C PHE A 229 3.47 -11.86 15.41
N THR A 230 4.42 -11.76 14.49
CA THR A 230 5.84 -11.96 14.76
C THR A 230 6.58 -10.63 14.59
N TRP A 231 7.40 -10.27 15.57
CA TRP A 231 8.16 -9.00 15.56
C TRP A 231 9.45 -9.12 14.73
N ASN A 232 9.34 -9.61 13.51
CA ASN A 232 10.45 -9.89 12.60
C ASN A 232 10.69 -8.78 11.54
N GLY A 233 10.06 -7.63 11.71
CA GLY A 233 10.16 -6.50 10.79
C GLY A 233 8.96 -6.38 9.83
N ASP A 234 7.91 -7.17 10.04
CA ASP A 234 6.69 -7.09 9.23
C ASP A 234 5.83 -5.87 9.60
N ASN A 235 5.17 -5.30 8.60
CA ASN A 235 4.14 -4.29 8.81
C ASN A 235 2.84 -4.96 9.29
N LEU A 236 2.00 -4.22 10.01
CA LEU A 236 0.62 -4.66 10.29
C LEU A 236 -0.31 -4.11 9.22
N ASN A 237 -0.91 -5.02 8.44
CA ASN A 237 -1.86 -4.66 7.38
C ASN A 237 -3.20 -5.37 7.58
N GLN A 238 -4.26 -4.58 7.79
CA GLN A 238 -5.62 -5.05 7.96
C GLN A 238 -6.57 -4.27 7.08
N ILE A 239 -7.53 -4.95 6.46
CA ILE A 239 -8.60 -4.32 5.68
C ILE A 239 -9.93 -4.84 6.21
N ILE A 240 -10.82 -3.95 6.62
CA ILE A 240 -12.10 -4.30 7.22
C ILE A 240 -13.21 -3.65 6.39
N LEU A 241 -14.16 -4.49 5.96
CA LEU A 241 -15.33 -4.08 5.20
C LEU A 241 -16.57 -4.39 6.02
N PHE A 242 -17.44 -3.42 6.23
CA PHE A 242 -18.71 -3.57 6.93
C PHE A 242 -19.79 -2.66 6.33
N GLU A 243 -21.06 -2.98 6.57
CA GLU A 243 -22.16 -2.22 5.99
C GLU A 243 -22.27 -0.80 6.61
N LYS A 244 -22.73 0.16 5.83
CA LYS A 244 -22.85 1.58 6.24
C LYS A 244 -23.70 1.78 7.49
N ASP A 245 -24.74 0.99 7.63
CA ASP A 245 -25.70 1.12 8.72
C ASP A 245 -25.31 0.30 9.96
N PHE A 246 -24.14 -0.36 9.89
CA PHE A 246 -23.59 -1.07 11.03
C PHE A 246 -22.95 -0.09 12.00
N SER A 247 -23.50 0.01 13.21
CA SER A 247 -22.96 0.78 14.33
C SER A 247 -22.72 2.28 14.04
N SER A 248 -22.05 2.99 14.95
CA SER A 248 -21.53 4.35 14.74
C SER A 248 -20.14 4.38 14.09
N ILE A 249 -19.56 3.22 13.77
CA ILE A 249 -18.33 3.13 12.96
C ILE A 249 -18.70 3.43 11.50
N LYS A 250 -18.82 4.69 11.17
CA LYS A 250 -19.29 5.17 9.86
C LYS A 250 -18.65 6.51 9.52
N GLU A 251 -18.81 6.90 8.26
CA GLU A 251 -18.36 8.21 7.80
C GLU A 251 -18.89 9.35 8.66
N GLY A 252 -18.04 10.35 8.91
CA GLY A 252 -18.36 11.52 9.71
C GLY A 252 -18.22 11.33 11.23
N TYR A 253 -17.68 10.20 11.66
CA TYR A 253 -17.24 9.96 13.02
C TYR A 253 -15.75 9.75 13.07
N ASP A 254 -15.11 10.27 14.10
CA ASP A 254 -13.74 9.93 14.43
C ASP A 254 -13.63 8.45 14.79
N LEU A 255 -12.50 7.83 14.52
CA LEU A 255 -12.23 6.45 14.90
C LEU A 255 -11.12 6.38 15.93
N ILE A 256 -11.37 5.59 16.95
CA ILE A 256 -10.37 5.24 17.95
C ILE A 256 -9.95 3.81 17.70
N ILE A 257 -8.72 3.64 17.24
CA ILE A 257 -8.13 2.31 17.01
C ILE A 257 -6.99 2.13 18.02
N SER A 258 -6.95 0.97 18.66
CA SER A 258 -5.86 0.65 19.59
C SER A 258 -5.28 -0.73 19.36
N LEU A 259 -3.98 -0.87 19.61
CA LEU A 259 -3.26 -2.15 19.64
C LEU A 259 -2.83 -2.42 21.08
N ASN A 260 -3.30 -3.52 21.66
CA ASN A 260 -3.04 -3.89 23.05
C ASN A 260 -3.30 -2.71 24.02
N GLY A 261 -4.35 -1.93 23.77
CA GLY A 261 -4.75 -0.76 24.59
C GLY A 261 -3.97 0.53 24.29
N ILE A 262 -3.00 0.53 23.38
CA ILE A 262 -2.29 1.73 22.95
C ILE A 262 -3.01 2.28 21.72
N ILE A 263 -3.53 3.51 21.84
CA ILE A 263 -4.18 4.21 20.73
C ILE A 263 -3.12 4.49 19.65
N ILE A 264 -3.45 4.13 18.40
CA ILE A 264 -2.61 4.38 17.23
C ILE A 264 -2.95 5.74 16.60
N ASP A 265 -1.96 6.31 15.92
CA ASP A 265 -2.11 7.58 15.24
C ASP A 265 -3.01 7.46 13.99
N HIS A 266 -3.72 8.52 13.64
CA HIS A 266 -4.56 8.60 12.46
C HIS A 266 -3.79 8.42 11.14
N ASP A 267 -2.48 8.70 11.14
CA ASP A 267 -1.61 8.48 9.98
C ASP A 267 -1.50 6.99 9.58
N PHE A 268 -1.93 6.07 10.45
CA PHE A 268 -1.82 4.62 10.23
C PHE A 268 -3.11 3.96 9.74
N PHE A 269 -4.19 4.71 9.55
CA PHE A 269 -5.42 4.13 9.02
C PHE A 269 -6.20 5.08 8.11
N GLU A 270 -6.89 4.49 7.17
CA GLU A 270 -7.79 5.16 6.24
C GLU A 270 -9.19 4.61 6.45
N PHE A 271 -10.16 5.49 6.67
CA PHE A 271 -11.55 5.10 6.81
C PHE A 271 -12.41 5.76 5.75
N ASN A 272 -13.13 4.95 4.97
CA ASN A 272 -13.90 5.48 3.87
C ASN A 272 -15.02 4.55 3.37
N ILE A 273 -15.80 5.05 2.40
CA ILE A 273 -16.90 4.33 1.76
C ILE A 273 -16.38 3.63 0.51
N SER A 274 -16.38 2.29 0.47
CA SER A 274 -15.94 1.53 -0.71
C SER A 274 -16.98 1.47 -1.84
N ASP A 275 -18.25 1.55 -1.48
CA ASP A 275 -19.38 1.63 -2.40
C ASP A 275 -20.55 2.34 -1.71
N THR A 276 -21.72 2.38 -2.37
CA THR A 276 -22.92 3.00 -1.79
C THR A 276 -23.45 2.34 -0.53
N LYS A 277 -22.99 1.13 -0.18
CA LYS A 277 -23.52 0.30 0.90
C LYS A 277 -22.51 -0.08 1.98
N LYS A 278 -21.19 -0.02 1.68
CA LYS A 278 -20.14 -0.51 2.59
C LYS A 278 -19.20 0.60 3.02
N ASN A 279 -18.72 0.47 4.25
CA ASN A 279 -17.58 1.22 4.78
C ASN A 279 -16.32 0.38 4.61
N PHE A 280 -15.20 1.05 4.41
CA PHE A 280 -13.87 0.50 4.24
C PHE A 280 -12.93 1.11 5.28
N LEU A 281 -12.26 0.26 6.03
CA LEU A 281 -11.21 0.67 6.96
C LEU A 281 -9.94 -0.11 6.63
N LYS A 282 -8.89 0.61 6.25
CA LYS A 282 -7.56 0.05 6.03
C LYS A 282 -6.65 0.52 7.16
N ILE A 283 -5.94 -0.41 7.79
CA ILE A 283 -4.95 -0.15 8.82
C ILE A 283 -3.60 -0.62 8.27
N ASN A 284 -2.63 0.28 8.23
CA ASN A 284 -1.27 0.00 7.78
C ASN A 284 -0.27 0.64 8.75
N ILE A 285 0.38 -0.17 9.59
CA ILE A 285 1.38 0.32 10.53
C ILE A 285 2.74 -0.24 10.15
N PRO A 286 3.71 0.62 9.80
CA PRO A 286 5.07 0.21 9.48
C PRO A 286 5.75 -0.51 10.67
N SER A 287 6.65 -1.43 10.36
CA SER A 287 7.36 -2.22 11.36
C SER A 287 8.14 -1.38 12.38
N GLU A 288 8.72 -0.27 11.95
CA GLU A 288 9.45 0.67 12.82
C GLU A 288 8.53 1.34 13.85
N ASP A 289 7.28 1.65 13.49
CA ASP A 289 6.30 2.23 14.41
C ASP A 289 5.70 1.16 15.30
N LEU A 290 5.50 -0.05 14.81
CA LEU A 290 5.15 -1.21 15.63
C LEU A 290 6.18 -1.49 16.72
N LEU A 291 7.47 -1.35 16.42
CA LEU A 291 8.53 -1.47 17.43
C LEU A 291 8.43 -0.37 18.50
N LYS A 292 8.04 0.85 18.15
CA LYS A 292 7.78 1.93 19.11
C LYS A 292 6.58 1.58 20.02
N ILE A 293 5.54 0.97 19.44
CA ILE A 293 4.37 0.47 20.20
C ILE A 293 4.81 -0.68 21.11
N LYS A 294 5.57 -1.65 20.59
CA LYS A 294 6.12 -2.76 21.40
C LYS A 294 6.86 -2.27 22.65
N ASN A 295 7.69 -1.26 22.50
CA ASN A 295 8.47 -0.69 23.61
C ASN A 295 7.62 0.00 24.69
N LYS A 296 6.35 0.35 24.37
CA LYS A 296 5.38 0.91 25.32
C LYS A 296 4.54 -0.18 26.01
N LEU A 297 4.55 -1.42 25.47
CA LEU A 297 3.82 -2.54 26.07
C LEU A 297 4.54 -2.99 27.34
N THR A 298 3.79 -3.22 28.40
CA THR A 298 4.32 -3.85 29.62
C THR A 298 4.61 -5.32 29.35
N LEU A 299 5.63 -5.87 30.01
CA LEU A 299 6.17 -7.25 29.85
C LEU A 299 5.17 -8.41 30.03
N GLU A 300 3.91 -8.14 30.35
CA GLU A 300 2.85 -9.15 30.54
C GLU A 300 2.06 -9.46 29.26
N SER A 301 2.29 -8.76 28.15
CA SER A 301 1.60 -9.05 26.88
C SER A 301 2.25 -10.24 26.20
N ASN A 302 1.41 -11.19 25.76
CA ASN A 302 1.83 -12.34 24.97
C ASN A 302 2.52 -11.81 23.69
N GLU A 303 3.83 -12.00 23.56
CA GLU A 303 4.68 -11.33 22.56
C GLU A 303 4.27 -11.60 21.10
N ASN A 304 3.48 -12.66 20.87
CA ASN A 304 3.10 -13.14 19.53
C ASN A 304 1.63 -12.88 19.16
N ILE A 305 0.93 -12.04 19.92
CA ILE A 305 -0.47 -11.72 19.68
C ILE A 305 -0.68 -10.23 19.85
N LEU A 306 -1.27 -9.61 18.81
CA LEU A 306 -1.77 -8.23 18.89
C LEU A 306 -3.28 -8.26 19.03
N LYS A 307 -3.82 -7.58 20.03
CA LYS A 307 -5.25 -7.31 20.16
C LYS A 307 -5.54 -5.97 19.50
N LEU A 308 -6.32 -6.00 18.44
CA LEU A 308 -6.83 -4.80 17.79
C LEU A 308 -8.23 -4.50 18.32
N GLU A 309 -8.49 -3.23 18.65
CA GLU A 309 -9.79 -2.73 19.05
C GLU A 309 -10.14 -1.50 18.22
N ILE A 310 -11.38 -1.43 17.74
CA ILE A 310 -11.91 -0.35 16.91
C ILE A 310 -13.22 0.11 17.52
N SER A 311 -13.33 1.41 17.79
CA SER A 311 -14.56 2.03 18.29
C SER A 311 -14.76 3.40 17.64
N SER A 312 -15.99 3.90 17.65
CA SER A 312 -16.26 5.26 17.19
C SER A 312 -15.86 6.28 18.25
N GLY A 313 -15.29 7.38 17.77
CA GLY A 313 -15.04 8.58 18.54
C GLY A 313 -16.14 9.63 18.38
N GLU A 314 -15.78 10.90 18.43
CA GLU A 314 -16.71 12.00 18.24
C GLU A 314 -17.12 12.15 16.77
N LYS A 315 -18.30 12.73 16.54
CA LYS A 315 -18.72 13.10 15.19
C LYS A 315 -17.81 14.21 14.66
N ILE A 316 -17.25 14.01 13.48
CA ILE A 316 -16.46 15.00 12.75
C ILE A 316 -17.34 15.76 11.76
N ASN A 317 -17.01 17.03 11.55
CA ASN A 317 -17.61 17.85 10.49
C ASN A 317 -16.58 17.98 9.36
N LEU A 318 -16.90 17.46 8.18
CA LEU A 318 -15.99 17.49 7.05
C LEU A 318 -16.17 18.80 6.24
N ASN A 319 -15.05 19.40 5.86
CA ASN A 319 -14.98 20.32 4.73
C ASN A 319 -14.75 19.50 3.46
N GLU A 320 -15.30 19.94 2.32
CA GLU A 320 -15.22 19.23 1.06
C GLU A 320 -14.88 20.14 -0.11
N LEU A 321 -14.06 19.65 -1.03
CA LEU A 321 -13.83 20.22 -2.35
C LEU A 321 -14.32 19.23 -3.41
N LYS A 322 -15.13 19.72 -4.35
CA LYS A 322 -15.61 18.93 -5.48
C LYS A 322 -14.89 19.33 -6.75
N PHE A 323 -14.45 18.33 -7.50
CA PHE A 323 -13.76 18.45 -8.78
C PHE A 323 -14.58 17.76 -9.85
N SER A 324 -14.89 18.47 -10.92
CA SER A 324 -15.56 17.89 -12.09
C SER A 324 -14.56 17.78 -13.23
N PHE A 325 -14.58 16.66 -13.94
CA PHE A 325 -13.70 16.38 -15.06
C PHE A 325 -14.49 16.20 -16.37
N ASP A 326 -13.86 16.51 -17.50
CA ASP A 326 -14.49 16.44 -18.83
C ASP A 326 -14.93 15.01 -19.23
N ASN A 327 -14.44 13.99 -18.56
CA ASN A 327 -14.81 12.58 -18.75
C ASN A 327 -15.97 12.13 -17.85
N ASN A 328 -16.74 13.06 -17.29
CA ASN A 328 -17.85 12.83 -16.37
C ASN A 328 -17.45 12.19 -15.01
N PHE A 329 -16.17 12.16 -14.68
CA PHE A 329 -15.74 11.78 -13.34
C PHE A 329 -15.86 12.94 -12.38
N ILE A 330 -16.13 12.61 -11.14
CA ILE A 330 -16.20 13.56 -10.01
C ILE A 330 -15.13 13.12 -9.01
N GLY A 331 -14.24 14.04 -8.64
CA GLY A 331 -13.34 13.90 -7.52
C GLY A 331 -13.88 14.66 -6.32
N ASN A 332 -13.78 14.09 -5.14
CA ASN A 332 -14.06 14.78 -3.88
C ASN A 332 -12.83 14.70 -2.99
N VAL A 333 -12.47 15.80 -2.34
CA VAL A 333 -11.40 15.87 -1.36
C VAL A 333 -11.98 16.42 -0.06
N SER A 334 -11.91 15.64 1.02
CA SER A 334 -12.48 16.02 2.32
C SER A 334 -11.44 16.02 3.43
N TRP A 335 -11.69 16.84 4.48
CA TRP A 335 -10.85 16.88 5.69
C TRP A 335 -11.70 17.35 6.89
N ASP A 336 -11.26 17.02 8.11
CA ASP A 336 -11.94 17.47 9.33
C ASP A 336 -11.87 19.00 9.48
N SER A 337 -13.03 19.63 9.61
CA SER A 337 -13.17 21.09 9.76
C SER A 337 -12.57 21.63 11.06
N LYS A 338 -12.29 20.79 12.06
CA LYS A 338 -11.65 21.17 13.33
C LYS A 338 -10.12 21.32 13.20
N LEU A 339 -9.52 20.79 12.12
CA LEU A 339 -8.08 20.86 11.93
C LEU A 339 -7.65 22.26 11.52
N ASN A 340 -6.47 22.65 11.99
CA ASN A 340 -5.93 23.99 11.79
C ASN A 340 -4.62 23.94 11.00
N SER A 341 -4.33 25.01 10.28
CA SER A 341 -3.04 25.23 9.64
C SER A 341 -1.88 25.16 10.63
N GLY A 342 -0.66 24.97 10.13
CA GLY A 342 0.52 24.70 10.94
C GLY A 342 0.68 23.23 11.36
N ASN A 343 -0.23 22.36 10.88
CA ASN A 343 -0.22 20.91 11.13
C ASN A 343 -0.29 20.13 9.83
N LYS A 344 -0.04 18.81 9.91
CA LYS A 344 -0.42 17.89 8.86
C LYS A 344 -1.94 17.70 8.85
N ILE A 345 -2.55 17.85 7.70
CA ILE A 345 -3.99 17.69 7.48
C ILE A 345 -4.20 16.40 6.67
N PRO A 346 -4.90 15.41 7.22
CA PRO A 346 -5.32 14.24 6.46
C PRO A 346 -6.40 14.65 5.45
N PHE A 347 -6.09 14.55 4.16
CA PHE A 347 -7.02 14.73 3.06
C PHE A 347 -7.47 13.38 2.56
N THR A 348 -8.78 13.19 2.45
CA THR A 348 -9.39 12.00 1.88
C THR A 348 -9.89 12.29 0.48
N PHE A 349 -9.40 11.54 -0.49
CA PHE A 349 -9.78 11.61 -1.90
C PHE A 349 -10.82 10.54 -2.18
N SER A 350 -11.88 10.87 -2.90
CA SER A 350 -12.91 9.92 -3.35
C SER A 350 -13.30 10.21 -4.79
N PHE A 351 -13.52 9.16 -5.57
CA PHE A 351 -13.83 9.28 -7.00
C PHE A 351 -15.16 8.62 -7.33
N PHE A 352 -15.97 9.33 -8.13
CA PHE A 352 -17.31 8.92 -8.50
C PHE A 352 -17.53 9.11 -10.01
N ASP A 353 -18.50 8.37 -10.57
CA ASP A 353 -19.02 8.61 -11.91
C ASP A 353 -20.13 9.68 -11.92
N GLU A 354 -20.69 9.95 -13.08
CA GLU A 354 -21.80 10.91 -13.26
C GLU A 354 -23.08 10.55 -12.50
N ASN A 355 -23.24 9.29 -12.08
CA ASN A 355 -24.36 8.79 -11.31
C ASN A 355 -24.08 8.78 -9.79
N ASN A 356 -22.95 9.37 -9.35
CA ASN A 356 -22.42 9.31 -7.98
C ASN A 356 -22.12 7.88 -7.51
N LEU A 357 -21.81 6.95 -8.42
CA LEU A 357 -21.33 5.63 -8.05
C LEU A 357 -19.81 5.68 -7.90
N PRO A 358 -19.24 5.07 -6.84
CA PRO A 358 -17.80 5.00 -6.64
C PRO A 358 -17.07 4.38 -7.83
N VAL A 359 -15.98 5.01 -8.25
CA VAL A 359 -15.11 4.52 -9.32
C VAL A 359 -13.84 3.96 -8.67
N THR A 360 -13.61 2.66 -8.81
CA THR A 360 -12.41 1.98 -8.31
C THR A 360 -11.23 2.11 -9.26
N ASP A 361 -10.04 1.83 -8.74
CA ASP A 361 -8.81 1.71 -9.53
C ASP A 361 -8.43 2.97 -10.31
N VAL A 362 -8.68 4.12 -9.70
CA VAL A 362 -8.37 5.42 -10.27
C VAL A 362 -6.90 5.76 -10.04
N LEU A 363 -6.22 6.16 -11.11
CA LEU A 363 -4.87 6.72 -11.06
C LEU A 363 -4.96 8.26 -11.11
N PHE A 364 -4.28 8.93 -10.18
CA PHE A 364 -4.32 10.38 -10.07
C PHE A 364 -3.03 10.96 -9.49
N VAL A 365 -2.83 12.24 -9.71
CA VAL A 365 -1.82 13.07 -9.03
C VAL A 365 -2.46 14.39 -8.60
N TYR A 366 -1.84 15.07 -7.66
CA TYR A 366 -2.34 16.36 -7.19
C TYR A 366 -1.23 17.29 -6.73
N GLY A 367 -1.56 18.55 -6.65
CA GLY A 367 -0.66 19.58 -6.13
C GLY A 367 -1.44 20.67 -5.39
N ILE A 368 -0.78 21.31 -4.44
CA ILE A 368 -1.30 22.43 -3.67
C ILE A 368 -0.33 23.59 -3.84
N THR A 369 -0.85 24.75 -4.24
CA THR A 369 -0.10 26.01 -4.35
C THR A 369 -0.78 27.11 -3.55
N ASP A 370 -0.01 28.09 -3.08
CA ASP A 370 -0.59 29.33 -2.62
C ASP A 370 -1.09 30.18 -3.82
N LEU A 371 -1.83 31.24 -3.55
CA LEU A 371 -2.35 32.11 -4.62
C LEU A 371 -1.26 32.89 -5.39
N SER A 372 -0.01 32.89 -4.93
CA SER A 372 1.13 33.42 -5.68
C SER A 372 1.73 32.41 -6.65
N GLY A 373 1.26 31.17 -6.62
CA GLY A 373 1.77 30.05 -7.41
C GLY A 373 2.96 29.32 -6.77
N LYS A 374 3.30 29.61 -5.50
CA LYS A 374 4.33 28.88 -4.77
C LYS A 374 3.81 27.51 -4.37
N GLU A 375 4.54 26.47 -4.72
CA GLU A 375 4.21 25.10 -4.37
C GLU A 375 4.33 24.84 -2.87
N ILE A 376 3.29 24.29 -2.28
CA ILE A 376 3.23 23.80 -0.90
C ILE A 376 3.47 22.30 -0.88
N PHE A 377 2.81 21.58 -1.81
CA PHE A 377 2.96 20.16 -2.01
C PHE A 377 2.68 19.82 -3.48
N SER A 378 3.40 18.82 -4.02
CA SER A 378 3.09 18.23 -5.31
C SER A 378 3.64 16.80 -5.38
N ASN A 379 2.82 15.89 -5.87
CA ASN A 379 3.25 14.58 -6.34
C ASN A 379 3.12 14.46 -7.87
N ILE A 380 2.93 15.59 -8.55
CA ILE A 380 2.91 15.66 -10.01
C ILE A 380 4.32 15.38 -10.50
N GLY A 381 4.58 14.16 -10.96
CA GLY A 381 5.89 13.73 -11.46
C GLY A 381 6.28 14.47 -12.73
N VAL A 382 7.60 14.61 -12.92
CA VAL A 382 8.19 15.14 -14.14
C VAL A 382 8.62 13.96 -15.02
N GLY A 383 7.87 13.68 -16.11
CA GLY A 383 8.24 12.67 -17.09
C GLY A 383 7.07 11.83 -17.60
N GLU A 384 7.24 11.25 -18.79
CA GLU A 384 6.19 10.51 -19.54
C GLU A 384 5.73 9.20 -18.90
N LYS A 385 6.37 8.73 -17.83
CA LYS A 385 6.13 7.42 -17.22
C LYS A 385 5.55 7.45 -15.80
N TYR A 386 5.16 8.62 -15.29
CA TYR A 386 4.55 8.70 -13.97
C TYR A 386 3.08 8.31 -14.02
N LEU A 387 2.75 7.13 -13.53
CA LEU A 387 1.37 6.61 -13.54
C LEU A 387 0.46 7.28 -12.51
N GLY A 388 1.01 7.96 -11.50
CA GLY A 388 0.26 8.55 -10.41
C GLY A 388 0.05 7.60 -9.22
N ILE A 389 -0.73 8.07 -8.27
CA ILE A 389 -1.16 7.29 -7.10
C ILE A 389 -2.38 6.47 -7.51
N LEU A 390 -2.42 5.21 -7.09
CA LEU A 390 -3.59 4.35 -7.29
C LEU A 390 -4.54 4.48 -6.11
N ALA A 391 -5.82 4.71 -6.40
CA ALA A 391 -6.94 4.59 -5.46
C ALA A 391 -7.72 3.30 -5.77
N PRO A 392 -7.35 2.13 -5.21
CA PRO A 392 -7.89 0.82 -5.64
C PRO A 392 -9.39 0.69 -5.39
N TYR A 393 -9.88 1.29 -4.31
CA TYR A 393 -11.32 1.32 -3.98
C TYR A 393 -11.99 2.64 -4.37
N GLY A 394 -11.34 3.46 -5.23
CA GLY A 394 -11.79 4.81 -5.53
C GLY A 394 -11.53 5.80 -4.41
N ILE A 395 -10.69 5.44 -3.44
CA ILE A 395 -10.43 6.21 -2.24
C ILE A 395 -8.94 6.15 -1.92
N TYR A 396 -8.42 7.28 -1.44
CA TYR A 396 -7.04 7.43 -1.00
C TYR A 396 -6.95 8.50 0.09
N GLN A 397 -6.07 8.33 1.06
CA GLN A 397 -5.80 9.33 2.09
C GLN A 397 -4.33 9.72 2.08
N ASP A 398 -4.06 11.02 2.26
CA ASP A 398 -2.69 11.54 2.40
C ASP A 398 -2.68 12.67 3.43
N SER A 399 -1.58 12.78 4.18
CA SER A 399 -1.41 13.77 5.25
C SER A 399 -0.40 14.84 4.84
N ILE A 400 -0.89 16.05 4.54
CA ILE A 400 -0.10 17.13 3.99
C ILE A 400 0.03 18.27 5.01
N PHE A 401 1.25 18.77 5.19
CA PHE A 401 1.50 19.94 6.03
C PHE A 401 1.02 21.23 5.34
N ILE A 402 0.03 21.91 5.93
CA ILE A 402 -0.50 23.20 5.46
C ILE A 402 0.04 24.30 6.39
N PRO A 403 0.94 25.17 5.93
CA PRO A 403 1.71 26.05 6.81
C PRO A 403 0.89 27.20 7.41
N THR A 404 -0.08 27.78 6.70
CA THR A 404 -0.83 28.98 7.11
C THR A 404 -2.31 28.83 6.85
N ASP A 405 -3.11 29.77 7.36
CA ASP A 405 -4.55 29.88 7.12
C ASP A 405 -4.92 30.68 5.85
N GLU A 406 -3.97 30.85 4.95
CA GLU A 406 -4.18 31.50 3.68
C GLU A 406 -5.05 30.64 2.75
N LYS A 407 -5.49 31.24 1.65
CA LYS A 407 -6.17 30.51 0.57
C LYS A 407 -5.14 29.80 -0.30
N TYR A 408 -5.45 28.56 -0.64
CA TYR A 408 -4.66 27.69 -1.50
C TYR A 408 -5.48 27.26 -2.71
N GLU A 409 -4.79 26.96 -3.82
CA GLU A 409 -5.36 26.26 -4.95
C GLU A 409 -4.98 24.77 -4.86
N PHE A 410 -5.99 23.91 -4.93
CA PHE A 410 -5.84 22.48 -5.04
C PHE A 410 -6.01 22.07 -6.51
N LYS A 411 -5.02 21.44 -7.09
CA LYS A 411 -5.03 20.91 -8.45
C LYS A 411 -5.08 19.39 -8.42
N LEU A 412 -6.12 18.80 -9.00
CA LEU A 412 -6.32 17.36 -9.09
C LEU A 412 -6.27 16.93 -10.55
N ILE A 413 -5.51 15.89 -10.87
CA ILE A 413 -5.28 15.38 -12.22
C ILE A 413 -5.56 13.88 -12.24
N LEU A 414 -6.54 13.45 -13.03
CA LEU A 414 -6.75 12.02 -13.29
C LEU A 414 -5.82 11.58 -14.41
N THR A 415 -5.01 10.56 -14.12
CA THR A 415 -4.00 10.05 -15.06
C THR A 415 -4.38 8.72 -15.68
N GLY A 416 -5.28 7.95 -15.06
CA GLY A 416 -5.68 6.65 -15.60
C GLY A 416 -6.75 5.95 -14.77
N LYS A 417 -7.05 4.71 -15.19
CA LYS A 417 -7.94 3.77 -14.53
C LYS A 417 -7.49 2.33 -14.81
N ASN A 418 -7.72 1.40 -13.86
CA ASN A 418 -7.38 -0.02 -14.00
C ASN A 418 -5.91 -0.24 -14.43
N SER A 419 -4.97 0.47 -13.80
CA SER A 419 -3.53 0.42 -14.10
C SER A 419 -3.13 0.92 -15.51
N ASN A 420 -4.06 1.48 -16.28
CA ASN A 420 -3.81 2.04 -17.60
C ASN A 420 -3.92 3.55 -17.58
N ASN A 421 -2.98 4.25 -18.22
CA ASN A 421 -3.06 5.68 -18.39
C ASN A 421 -4.16 6.04 -19.39
N PHE A 422 -4.81 7.18 -19.14
CA PHE A 422 -5.63 7.83 -20.17
C PHE A 422 -4.74 8.40 -21.28
N GLU A 423 -5.22 8.40 -22.52
CA GLU A 423 -4.54 9.07 -23.64
C GLU A 423 -4.36 10.58 -23.38
N LYS A 424 -5.30 11.19 -22.65
CA LYS A 424 -5.26 12.59 -22.23
C LYS A 424 -5.62 12.67 -20.75
N PHE A 425 -4.79 13.35 -19.97
CA PHE A 425 -5.06 13.58 -18.56
C PHE A 425 -6.16 14.62 -18.36
N PHE A 426 -6.99 14.41 -17.35
CA PHE A 426 -8.08 15.32 -17.00
C PHE A 426 -7.68 16.14 -15.78
N VAL A 427 -7.78 17.47 -15.88
CA VAL A 427 -7.32 18.41 -14.86
C VAL A 427 -8.50 19.21 -14.33
N SER A 428 -8.58 19.33 -13.01
CA SER A 428 -9.55 20.21 -12.35
C SER A 428 -8.87 20.93 -11.18
N THR A 429 -9.29 22.17 -10.88
CA THR A 429 -8.75 22.97 -9.78
C THR A 429 -9.88 23.51 -8.90
N SER A 430 -9.58 23.69 -7.62
CA SER A 430 -10.51 24.32 -6.66
C SER A 430 -9.72 25.06 -5.57
N ASN A 431 -10.29 26.13 -5.03
CA ASN A 431 -9.67 26.88 -3.96
C ASN A 431 -10.19 26.43 -2.60
N PHE A 432 -9.29 26.39 -1.60
CA PHE A 432 -9.65 26.04 -0.23
C PHE A 432 -8.88 26.88 0.79
N GLN A 433 -9.26 26.77 2.05
CA GLN A 433 -8.62 27.40 3.19
C GLN A 433 -8.76 26.48 4.39
N ILE A 434 -7.70 26.32 5.15
CA ILE A 434 -7.72 25.67 6.46
C ILE A 434 -7.86 26.74 7.54
N ASN A 435 -8.57 26.44 8.62
CA ASN A 435 -8.75 27.37 9.73
C ASN A 435 -7.39 27.71 10.37
N SER A 436 -7.27 28.94 10.86
CA SER A 436 -6.10 29.31 11.68
C SER A 436 -6.17 28.62 13.04
N GLN A 437 -5.03 28.20 13.57
CA GLN A 437 -4.95 27.89 14.99
C GLN A 437 -5.36 29.15 15.76
N LEU A 438 -6.45 29.06 16.53
CA LEU A 438 -6.72 30.01 17.59
C LEU A 438 -5.58 29.84 18.60
N ILE A 439 -4.58 30.70 18.51
CA ILE A 439 -3.59 30.84 19.60
C ILE A 439 -4.40 31.37 20.77
N LEU A 440 -4.89 30.45 21.59
CA LEU A 440 -5.38 30.81 22.94
C LEU A 440 -4.18 31.43 23.63
N LYS A 441 -4.19 32.75 23.78
CA LYS A 441 -3.14 33.58 24.42
C LYS A 441 -2.83 33.20 25.87
N ASP A 442 -3.40 32.10 26.38
CA ASP A 442 -3.25 31.61 27.77
C ASP A 442 -2.48 30.28 27.89
N GLN A 443 -1.83 29.77 26.86
CA GLN A 443 -0.75 28.84 27.11
C GLN A 443 0.41 29.65 27.72
N LYS A 444 0.57 29.55 29.05
CA LYS A 444 1.79 29.93 29.76
C LYS A 444 2.96 29.50 28.88
N ILE A 445 3.64 30.49 28.30
CA ILE A 445 4.96 30.28 27.71
C ILE A 445 5.71 29.47 28.76
N ASN A 446 6.06 28.22 28.44
CA ASN A 446 6.96 27.46 29.29
C ASN A 446 8.24 28.30 29.37
N VAL A 447 8.34 29.06 30.44
CA VAL A 447 9.54 29.88 30.73
C VAL A 447 10.68 28.88 30.74
N ILE A 448 11.60 29.02 29.79
CA ILE A 448 12.80 28.17 29.75
C ILE A 448 13.39 28.23 31.15
N PRO A 449 13.49 27.11 31.87
CA PRO A 449 13.99 27.11 33.26
C PRO A 449 15.32 27.84 33.33
N ASP A 450 15.55 28.62 34.40
CA ASP A 450 16.73 29.47 34.53
C ASP A 450 18.04 28.67 34.45
N TRP A 451 18.04 27.39 34.83
CA TRP A 451 19.18 26.50 34.67
C TRP A 451 19.55 26.22 33.21
N ILE A 452 18.57 26.20 32.28
CA ILE A 452 18.84 26.07 30.83
C ILE A 452 19.42 27.37 30.28
N LYS A 453 18.91 28.51 30.75
CA LYS A 453 19.44 29.82 30.34
C LYS A 453 20.87 30.02 30.84
N ASN A 454 21.16 29.57 32.08
CA ASN A 454 22.50 29.63 32.64
C ASN A 454 23.48 28.74 31.84
N ASN A 455 23.09 27.51 31.51
CA ASN A 455 23.94 26.60 30.70
C ASN A 455 24.20 27.16 29.30
N ALA A 456 23.18 27.75 28.66
CA ALA A 456 23.35 28.41 27.37
C ALA A 456 24.27 29.64 27.45
N GLY A 457 24.21 30.38 28.55
CA GLY A 457 25.12 31.50 28.83
C GLY A 457 26.56 31.03 28.99
N TRP A 458 26.81 30.01 29.80
CA TRP A 458 28.15 29.44 30.03
C TRP A 458 28.79 28.84 28.76
N TRP A 459 27.95 28.25 27.88
CA TRP A 459 28.39 27.77 26.59
C TRP A 459 28.77 28.93 25.62
N ALA A 460 27.96 30.01 25.65
CA ALA A 460 28.20 31.17 24.80
C ALA A 460 29.44 32.00 25.20
N ASP A 461 29.78 31.99 26.49
CA ASP A 461 31.00 32.70 27.02
C ASP A 461 32.23 31.77 27.15
N GLY A 462 32.12 30.51 26.74
CA GLY A 462 33.20 29.54 26.73
C GLY A 462 33.58 29.01 28.11
N SER A 463 32.70 29.12 29.11
CA SER A 463 32.95 28.63 30.47
C SER A 463 32.76 27.11 30.59
N ILE A 464 32.12 26.47 29.58
CA ILE A 464 31.98 25.02 29.45
C ILE A 464 32.16 24.63 28.00
N ASP A 465 32.84 23.48 27.74
CA ASP A 465 33.05 22.89 26.40
C ASP A 465 31.83 22.11 25.90
#